data_dea84acac6c45274049ced9f11420e5b
#
_entry.id   dea84acac6c45274049ced9f11420e5b
#
_cell.length_a   1.000
_cell.length_b   1.000
_cell.length_c   1.000
_cell.angle_alpha   90.00
_cell.angle_beta   90.00
_cell.angle_gamma   90.00
#
_symmetry.space_group_name_H-M   'P 1'
#
loop_
_entity.id
_entity.type
_entity.pdbx_description
1 polymer ?
#
loop_
_entity_poly.entity_id
_entity_poly.type
_entity_poly.pdbx_seq_one_letter_code
_entity_poly.pdbx_strand_id
1 'polypeptide(L)'
;MALDTHQQDKSGLDVAQLRADTLGCTEVMHLNNAGSALPPSVVVDTMVKHLRLEEMIGGYEAHARAGDRINTVRDSIGALLDTSGSNIALSTSATDSWDRAFVAIKFASDYGPDTRILASSSEYASNVLPVMQLSRHLGVQLEFIPDDETGVTDVGALESMLDDNVAAVLINHCPSQNGLINPVAAIGHALARAQSNAWYLVDACQSVGQLPVDAVAVGADFLSVTGRKFVRGPRGTGFMYCSPRALSELEPFPADLHGTTWTPDGYTMRSDAQRFEAWEKSYAAVLGLGAAVDYALNLGMDAISTRIEFLSGALRSMLAEVPGVAVLDRGVDKSGIVTFNHESVEAAEIVAALKNAGINVSVGTPEYSQVDYIAHGVSSLVRVSPHVFNTVEELERCVEIVSDRTGSATAQY
;
A
#
# COMPACT_ATOMS: atom_id res chain seq x y z
N MET A 1 -9.44 -12.44 31.07
CA MET A 1 -10.88 -12.29 30.83
C MET A 1 -11.14 -12.89 29.46
N ALA A 2 -12.04 -13.87 29.32
CA ALA A 2 -12.25 -14.52 28.02
C ALA A 2 -12.86 -13.50 27.04
N LEU A 3 -12.25 -13.39 25.86
CA LEU A 3 -12.83 -12.66 24.72
C LEU A 3 -14.28 -13.08 24.53
N ASP A 4 -15.15 -12.13 24.24
CA ASP A 4 -16.51 -12.41 23.81
C ASP A 4 -16.42 -13.34 22.58
N THR A 5 -16.82 -14.60 22.76
CA THR A 5 -16.58 -15.74 21.87
C THR A 5 -17.36 -15.64 20.54
N HIS A 6 -17.82 -14.46 20.12
CA HIS A 6 -18.65 -14.26 18.94
C HIS A 6 -17.89 -13.96 17.63
N GLN A 7 -16.60 -13.63 17.67
CA GLN A 7 -15.80 -13.55 16.46
C GLN A 7 -14.92 -14.80 16.30
N GLN A 8 -15.39 -15.77 15.54
CA GLN A 8 -14.58 -16.88 15.06
C GLN A 8 -13.87 -16.51 13.77
N ASP A 9 -12.63 -16.95 13.62
CA ASP A 9 -11.94 -16.90 12.33
C ASP A 9 -12.71 -17.73 11.29
N LYS A 10 -13.23 -17.05 10.29
CA LYS A 10 -14.01 -17.66 9.19
C LYS A 10 -13.21 -17.76 7.89
N SER A 11 -11.92 -17.45 7.92
CA SER A 11 -11.08 -17.45 6.72
C SER A 11 -10.87 -18.84 6.11
N GLY A 12 -10.96 -19.89 6.94
CA GLY A 12 -10.65 -21.26 6.54
C GLY A 12 -9.16 -21.52 6.26
N LEU A 13 -8.27 -20.55 6.56
CA LEU A 13 -6.83 -20.68 6.34
C LEU A 13 -6.18 -21.59 7.38
N ASP A 14 -5.27 -22.46 6.94
CA ASP A 14 -4.40 -23.25 7.83
C ASP A 14 -3.25 -22.39 8.37
N VAL A 15 -3.46 -21.82 9.56
CA VAL A 15 -2.48 -20.93 10.22
C VAL A 15 -1.17 -21.67 10.54
N ALA A 16 -1.23 -22.96 10.86
CA ALA A 16 -0.03 -23.73 11.13
C ALA A 16 0.84 -23.85 9.87
N GLN A 17 0.22 -24.12 8.71
CA GLN A 17 0.92 -24.15 7.44
C GLN A 17 1.46 -22.77 7.05
N LEU A 18 0.67 -21.69 7.22
CA LEU A 18 1.14 -20.31 6.93
C LEU A 18 2.37 -19.94 7.76
N ARG A 19 2.44 -20.36 9.02
CA ARG A 19 3.60 -20.16 9.89
C ARG A 19 4.79 -21.03 9.47
N ALA A 20 4.54 -22.28 9.09
CA ALA A 20 5.59 -23.17 8.54
C ALA A 20 6.19 -22.61 7.26
N ASP A 21 5.38 -22.00 6.38
CA ASP A 21 5.84 -21.32 5.18
C ASP A 21 6.58 -20.00 5.47
N THR A 22 6.48 -19.46 6.69
CA THR A 22 7.02 -18.16 7.09
C THR A 22 8.05 -18.34 8.22
N LEU A 23 9.28 -18.69 7.85
CA LEU A 23 10.34 -19.06 8.82
C LEU A 23 10.58 -18.00 9.91
N GLY A 24 10.42 -16.72 9.59
CA GLY A 24 10.57 -15.64 10.56
C GLY A 24 9.62 -15.72 11.75
N CYS A 25 8.51 -16.47 11.68
CA CYS A 25 7.59 -16.68 12.80
C CYS A 25 8.22 -17.46 13.97
N THR A 26 9.34 -18.16 13.74
CA THR A 26 10.09 -18.86 14.81
C THR A 26 11.06 -17.94 15.55
N GLU A 27 11.37 -16.78 14.99
CA GLU A 27 12.41 -15.88 15.50
C GLU A 27 11.82 -14.63 16.14
N VAL A 28 10.73 -14.08 15.59
CA VAL A 28 10.14 -12.82 16.05
C VAL A 28 8.62 -12.87 15.98
N MET A 29 7.97 -12.16 16.89
CA MET A 29 6.56 -11.82 16.77
C MET A 29 6.45 -10.58 15.89
N HIS A 30 6.11 -10.78 14.59
CA HIS A 30 6.12 -9.71 13.61
C HIS A 30 4.74 -9.11 13.41
N LEU A 31 4.53 -7.93 13.97
CA LEU A 31 3.29 -7.14 13.89
C LEU A 31 3.53 -5.78 13.18
N ASN A 32 4.49 -5.73 12.24
CA ASN A 32 4.81 -4.54 11.43
C ASN A 32 4.70 -4.81 9.92
N ASN A 33 3.65 -5.53 9.50
CA ASN A 33 3.46 -5.89 8.10
C ASN A 33 3.13 -4.70 7.20
N ALA A 34 2.49 -3.65 7.73
CA ALA A 34 2.31 -2.36 7.06
C ALA A 34 3.63 -1.63 6.78
N GLY A 35 4.70 -1.96 7.50
CA GLY A 35 6.08 -1.51 7.23
C GLY A 35 6.76 -2.39 6.20
N SER A 36 7.01 -3.65 6.55
CA SER A 36 7.57 -4.67 5.66
C SER A 36 7.22 -6.04 6.22
N ALA A 37 6.40 -6.81 5.53
CA ALA A 37 5.98 -8.12 5.98
C ALA A 37 7.10 -9.17 5.89
N LEU A 38 6.97 -10.24 6.67
CA LEU A 38 7.82 -11.42 6.52
C LEU A 38 7.43 -12.16 5.22
N PRO A 39 8.37 -12.39 4.30
CA PRO A 39 8.09 -13.12 3.08
C PRO A 39 7.89 -14.62 3.37
N PRO A 40 7.04 -15.33 2.64
CA PRO A 40 7.04 -16.78 2.66
C PRO A 40 8.32 -17.33 2.02
N SER A 41 8.74 -18.54 2.45
CA SER A 41 9.99 -19.17 2.00
C SER A 41 10.09 -19.31 0.48
N VAL A 42 8.98 -19.59 -0.21
CA VAL A 42 8.91 -19.69 -1.66
C VAL A 42 9.39 -18.42 -2.38
N VAL A 43 9.19 -17.25 -1.78
CA VAL A 43 9.65 -15.96 -2.32
C VAL A 43 11.17 -15.89 -2.30
N VAL A 44 11.76 -16.18 -1.14
CA VAL A 44 13.22 -16.15 -0.93
C VAL A 44 13.90 -17.20 -1.79
N ASP A 45 13.37 -18.43 -1.80
CA ASP A 45 13.91 -19.55 -2.59
C ASP A 45 13.89 -19.25 -4.10
N THR A 46 12.82 -18.60 -4.58
CA THR A 46 12.72 -18.18 -5.98
C THR A 46 13.79 -17.17 -6.33
N MET A 47 14.04 -16.20 -5.48
CA MET A 47 15.10 -15.19 -5.68
C MET A 47 16.48 -15.83 -5.68
N VAL A 48 16.79 -16.65 -4.68
CA VAL A 48 18.09 -17.34 -4.55
C VAL A 48 18.34 -18.25 -5.76
N LYS A 49 17.32 -19.00 -6.20
CA LYS A 49 17.41 -19.86 -7.39
C LYS A 49 17.78 -19.07 -8.64
N HIS A 50 17.20 -17.88 -8.84
CA HIS A 50 17.53 -17.05 -10.00
C HIS A 50 18.92 -16.45 -9.90
N LEU A 51 19.33 -15.92 -8.74
CA LEU A 51 20.69 -15.42 -8.51
C LEU A 51 21.76 -16.50 -8.76
N ARG A 52 21.49 -17.75 -8.34
CA ARG A 52 22.37 -18.89 -8.66
C ARG A 52 22.41 -19.20 -10.15
N LEU A 53 21.30 -19.02 -10.86
CA LEU A 53 21.27 -19.16 -12.30
C LEU A 53 22.14 -18.09 -12.99
N GLU A 54 22.02 -16.83 -12.59
CA GLU A 54 22.86 -15.73 -13.08
C GLU A 54 24.34 -15.99 -12.82
N GLU A 55 24.70 -16.46 -11.62
CA GLU A 55 26.07 -16.87 -11.26
C GLU A 55 26.63 -17.95 -12.19
N MET A 56 25.80 -18.89 -12.60
CA MET A 56 26.22 -20.07 -13.37
C MET A 56 26.31 -19.84 -14.88
N ILE A 57 25.45 -18.96 -15.43
CA ILE A 57 25.34 -18.85 -16.92
C ILE A 57 25.39 -17.41 -17.44
N GLY A 58 25.45 -16.39 -16.55
CA GLY A 58 25.40 -14.99 -16.94
C GLY A 58 23.99 -14.39 -16.86
N GLY A 59 23.91 -13.07 -16.61
CA GLY A 59 22.64 -12.39 -16.33
C GLY A 59 21.68 -12.35 -17.53
N TYR A 60 22.17 -12.10 -18.74
CA TYR A 60 21.34 -12.08 -19.95
C TYR A 60 20.82 -13.46 -20.32
N GLU A 61 21.64 -14.47 -20.17
CA GLU A 61 21.29 -15.87 -20.43
C GLU A 61 20.29 -16.41 -19.41
N ALA A 62 20.45 -16.02 -18.14
CA ALA A 62 19.50 -16.34 -17.07
C ALA A 62 18.14 -15.63 -17.30
N HIS A 63 18.15 -14.37 -17.71
CA HIS A 63 16.94 -13.65 -18.10
C HIS A 63 16.24 -14.32 -19.26
N ALA A 64 16.96 -14.66 -20.35
CA ALA A 64 16.38 -15.34 -21.51
C ALA A 64 15.76 -16.70 -21.13
N ARG A 65 16.41 -17.46 -20.23
CA ARG A 65 15.88 -18.74 -19.72
C ARG A 65 14.65 -18.58 -18.83
N ALA A 66 14.51 -17.46 -18.14
CA ALA A 66 13.40 -17.15 -17.25
C ALA A 66 12.28 -16.32 -17.91
N GLY A 67 12.41 -15.95 -19.20
CA GLY A 67 11.57 -14.98 -19.90
C GLY A 67 10.07 -15.23 -19.76
N ASP A 68 9.60 -16.45 -19.97
CA ASP A 68 8.19 -16.82 -19.83
C ASP A 68 7.70 -16.59 -18.39
N ARG A 69 8.50 -16.96 -17.39
CA ARG A 69 8.15 -16.77 -15.98
C ARG A 69 8.10 -15.28 -15.60
N ILE A 70 9.01 -14.47 -16.15
CA ILE A 70 9.02 -13.01 -15.93
C ILE A 70 7.78 -12.37 -16.54
N ASN A 71 7.35 -12.83 -17.73
CA ASN A 71 6.11 -12.34 -18.34
C ASN A 71 4.87 -12.74 -17.52
N THR A 72 4.81 -13.97 -17.02
CA THR A 72 3.72 -14.47 -16.16
C THR A 72 3.54 -13.65 -14.88
N VAL A 73 4.60 -12.98 -14.36
CA VAL A 73 4.48 -12.11 -13.17
C VAL A 73 3.45 -11.01 -13.39
N ARG A 74 3.39 -10.41 -14.59
CA ARG A 74 2.39 -9.36 -14.87
C ARG A 74 0.99 -9.93 -14.95
N ASP A 75 0.84 -11.14 -15.50
CA ASP A 75 -0.45 -11.82 -15.58
C ASP A 75 -0.97 -12.17 -14.19
N SER A 76 -0.09 -12.66 -13.29
CA SER A 76 -0.45 -12.91 -11.88
C SER A 76 -0.84 -11.62 -11.16
N ILE A 77 -0.12 -10.52 -11.36
CA ILE A 77 -0.50 -9.20 -10.80
C ILE A 77 -1.82 -8.71 -11.42
N GLY A 78 -2.02 -8.92 -12.71
CA GLY A 78 -3.28 -8.62 -13.38
C GLY A 78 -4.45 -9.38 -12.74
N ALA A 79 -4.28 -10.68 -12.49
CA ALA A 79 -5.26 -11.50 -11.80
C ALA A 79 -5.52 -11.03 -10.35
N LEU A 80 -4.48 -10.54 -9.64
CA LEU A 80 -4.62 -9.99 -8.29
C LEU A 80 -5.46 -8.70 -8.26
N LEU A 81 -5.45 -7.92 -9.36
CA LEU A 81 -6.14 -6.64 -9.50
C LEU A 81 -7.38 -6.70 -10.41
N ASP A 82 -7.83 -7.89 -10.78
CA ASP A 82 -8.94 -8.17 -11.71
C ASP A 82 -8.80 -7.42 -13.05
N THR A 83 -7.60 -7.47 -13.65
CA THR A 83 -7.27 -6.83 -14.91
C THR A 83 -6.32 -7.66 -15.75
N SER A 84 -5.99 -7.18 -16.97
CA SER A 84 -5.00 -7.82 -17.84
C SER A 84 -3.56 -7.52 -17.40
N GLY A 85 -2.64 -8.48 -17.55
CA GLY A 85 -1.22 -8.26 -17.39
C GLY A 85 -0.65 -7.16 -18.32
N SER A 86 -1.29 -6.87 -19.45
CA SER A 86 -0.93 -5.76 -20.34
C SER A 86 -1.13 -4.36 -19.72
N ASN A 87 -1.95 -4.28 -18.68
CA ASN A 87 -2.20 -3.05 -17.91
C ASN A 87 -1.24 -2.89 -16.71
N ILE A 88 -0.30 -3.82 -16.52
CA ILE A 88 0.63 -3.83 -15.39
C ILE A 88 2.03 -3.42 -15.82
N ALA A 89 2.58 -2.42 -15.13
CA ALA A 89 3.97 -2.02 -15.21
C ALA A 89 4.71 -2.39 -13.91
N LEU A 90 5.87 -3.02 -14.02
CA LEU A 90 6.74 -3.33 -12.89
C LEU A 90 7.63 -2.12 -12.54
N SER A 91 7.87 -1.92 -11.25
CA SER A 91 8.68 -0.82 -10.73
C SER A 91 9.55 -1.27 -9.55
N THR A 92 10.39 -0.37 -9.05
CA THR A 92 11.22 -0.61 -7.87
C THR A 92 10.49 -0.32 -6.55
N SER A 93 9.41 0.44 -6.61
CA SER A 93 8.57 0.80 -5.46
C SER A 93 7.28 1.46 -5.93
N ALA A 94 6.31 1.64 -5.03
CA ALA A 94 5.13 2.44 -5.33
C ALA A 94 5.48 3.92 -5.62
N THR A 95 6.47 4.49 -4.94
CA THR A 95 6.94 5.85 -5.22
C THR A 95 7.48 5.96 -6.65
N ASP A 96 8.28 4.99 -7.12
CA ASP A 96 8.74 4.95 -8.52
C ASP A 96 7.55 4.87 -9.51
N SER A 97 6.55 4.04 -9.20
CA SER A 97 5.31 3.96 -9.99
C SER A 97 4.55 5.28 -10.01
N TRP A 98 4.35 5.88 -8.84
CA TRP A 98 3.64 7.15 -8.67
C TRP A 98 4.32 8.28 -9.43
N ASP A 99 5.63 8.44 -9.25
CA ASP A 99 6.41 9.48 -9.90
C ASP A 99 6.33 9.37 -11.44
N ARG A 100 6.40 8.14 -11.99
CA ARG A 100 6.27 7.90 -13.42
C ARG A 100 4.89 8.29 -13.95
N ALA A 101 3.83 7.93 -13.24
CA ALA A 101 2.46 8.31 -13.59
C ALA A 101 2.27 9.83 -13.51
N PHE A 102 2.68 10.42 -12.39
CA PHE A 102 2.53 11.85 -12.12
C PHE A 102 3.31 12.72 -13.12
N VAL A 103 4.54 12.33 -13.45
CA VAL A 103 5.37 13.03 -14.43
C VAL A 103 4.79 12.89 -15.84
N ALA A 104 4.25 11.72 -16.23
CA ALA A 104 3.59 11.55 -17.53
C ALA A 104 2.38 12.49 -17.67
N ILE A 105 1.54 12.57 -16.63
CA ILE A 105 0.39 13.47 -16.57
C ILE A 105 0.85 14.93 -16.71
N LYS A 106 1.89 15.32 -15.96
CA LYS A 106 2.42 16.68 -16.00
C LYS A 106 2.94 17.07 -17.40
N PHE A 107 3.59 16.14 -18.10
CA PHE A 107 4.12 16.40 -19.45
C PHE A 107 3.06 16.41 -20.55
N ALA A 108 1.91 15.78 -20.31
CA ALA A 108 0.79 15.77 -21.25
C ALA A 108 -0.06 17.06 -21.22
N SER A 109 0.15 17.95 -20.25
CA SER A 109 -0.68 19.14 -20.03
C SER A 109 0.14 20.35 -19.59
N ASP A 110 -0.34 21.53 -19.96
CA ASP A 110 0.22 22.81 -19.49
C ASP A 110 -0.31 23.13 -18.09
N TYR A 111 0.55 22.99 -17.08
CA TYR A 111 0.22 23.30 -15.69
C TYR A 111 0.61 24.74 -15.36
N GLY A 112 -0.26 25.44 -14.63
CA GLY A 112 -0.09 26.81 -14.21
C GLY A 112 -0.91 27.17 -12.96
N PRO A 113 -1.05 28.49 -12.65
CA PRO A 113 -1.72 28.94 -11.42
C PRO A 113 -3.22 28.57 -11.33
N ASP A 114 -3.87 28.33 -12.46
CA ASP A 114 -5.28 27.92 -12.49
C ASP A 114 -5.44 26.41 -12.36
N THR A 115 -4.37 25.64 -12.46
CA THR A 115 -4.41 24.17 -12.34
C THR A 115 -4.60 23.78 -10.87
N ARG A 116 -5.60 22.93 -10.63
CA ARG A 116 -5.94 22.39 -9.31
C ARG A 116 -5.62 20.91 -9.25
N ILE A 117 -5.06 20.46 -8.14
CA ILE A 117 -4.87 19.04 -7.80
C ILE A 117 -5.53 18.80 -6.46
N LEU A 118 -6.48 17.88 -6.42
CA LEU A 118 -7.19 17.51 -5.22
C LEU A 118 -6.56 16.26 -4.60
N ALA A 119 -6.39 16.24 -3.28
CA ALA A 119 -5.79 15.12 -2.57
C ALA A 119 -6.61 14.76 -1.33
N SER A 120 -6.61 13.48 -0.92
CA SER A 120 -7.16 13.09 0.38
C SER A 120 -6.36 13.74 1.53
N SER A 121 -7.01 14.08 2.64
CA SER A 121 -6.35 14.61 3.85
C SER A 121 -5.30 13.64 4.41
N SER A 122 -5.55 12.34 4.24
CA SER A 122 -4.72 11.23 4.71
C SER A 122 -3.66 10.76 3.69
N GLU A 123 -3.34 11.60 2.68
CA GLU A 123 -2.39 11.24 1.62
C GLU A 123 -0.96 11.06 2.15
N TYR A 124 -0.23 10.15 1.50
CA TYR A 124 1.15 9.86 1.87
C TYR A 124 2.11 10.95 1.39
N ALA A 125 3.09 11.32 2.22
CA ALA A 125 4.01 12.43 1.97
C ALA A 125 4.69 12.38 0.59
N SER A 126 5.14 11.19 0.14
CA SER A 126 5.81 11.07 -1.17
C SER A 126 4.87 11.36 -2.35
N ASN A 127 3.57 11.30 -2.16
CA ASN A 127 2.58 11.62 -3.20
C ASN A 127 2.25 13.12 -3.21
N VAL A 128 2.30 13.77 -2.05
CA VAL A 128 2.01 15.20 -1.86
C VAL A 128 3.20 16.08 -2.25
N LEU A 129 4.42 15.67 -1.90
CA LEU A 129 5.63 16.45 -2.10
C LEU A 129 5.87 16.88 -3.56
N PRO A 130 5.68 16.03 -4.60
CA PRO A 130 5.77 16.43 -6.00
C PRO A 130 4.76 17.53 -6.36
N VAL A 131 3.52 17.47 -5.84
CA VAL A 131 2.51 18.51 -6.06
C VAL A 131 2.94 19.83 -5.41
N MET A 132 3.47 19.78 -4.19
CA MET A 132 4.02 20.97 -3.51
C MET A 132 5.19 21.60 -4.30
N GLN A 133 6.00 20.77 -4.98
CA GLN A 133 7.05 21.28 -5.90
C GLN A 133 6.42 21.99 -7.10
N LEU A 134 5.36 21.44 -7.71
CA LEU A 134 4.62 22.11 -8.79
C LEU A 134 3.97 23.41 -8.32
N SER A 135 3.40 23.43 -7.11
CA SER A 135 2.86 24.66 -6.50
C SER A 135 3.92 25.74 -6.40
N ARG A 136 5.11 25.38 -5.92
CA ARG A 136 6.24 26.33 -5.77
C ARG A 136 6.77 26.85 -7.11
N HIS A 137 6.83 26.01 -8.14
CA HIS A 137 7.48 26.35 -9.41
C HIS A 137 6.53 26.88 -10.47
N LEU A 138 5.28 26.43 -10.48
CA LEU A 138 4.29 26.73 -11.51
C LEU A 138 3.02 27.39 -10.99
N GLY A 139 2.87 27.51 -9.67
CA GLY A 139 1.66 28.07 -9.05
C GLY A 139 0.48 27.12 -8.97
N VAL A 140 0.65 25.83 -9.29
CA VAL A 140 -0.41 24.80 -9.17
C VAL A 140 -1.01 24.81 -7.77
N GLN A 141 -2.34 24.75 -7.67
CA GLN A 141 -3.07 24.75 -6.42
C GLN A 141 -3.25 23.30 -5.92
N LEU A 142 -2.68 23.00 -4.74
CA LEU A 142 -2.95 21.76 -4.02
C LEU A 142 -4.07 22.01 -3.02
N GLU A 143 -5.16 21.28 -3.13
CA GLU A 143 -6.30 21.36 -2.24
C GLU A 143 -6.59 19.99 -1.63
N PHE A 144 -6.93 19.97 -0.33
CA PHE A 144 -7.32 18.75 0.35
C PHE A 144 -8.84 18.61 0.40
N ILE A 145 -9.31 17.43 -0.03
CA ILE A 145 -10.72 17.08 0.03
C ILE A 145 -11.10 16.90 1.51
N PRO A 146 -12.17 17.54 2.01
CA PRO A 146 -12.66 17.32 3.37
C PRO A 146 -12.94 15.84 3.64
N ASP A 147 -12.79 15.46 4.91
CA ASP A 147 -13.26 14.16 5.39
C ASP A 147 -14.73 14.28 5.82
N ASP A 148 -15.47 13.17 5.74
CA ASP A 148 -16.81 13.06 6.30
C ASP A 148 -16.77 12.89 7.85
N GLU A 149 -17.94 12.75 8.48
CA GLU A 149 -18.07 12.59 9.94
C GLU A 149 -17.40 11.31 10.48
N THR A 150 -17.12 10.32 9.63
CA THR A 150 -16.41 9.08 9.98
C THR A 150 -14.91 9.20 9.82
N GLY A 151 -14.43 10.24 9.16
CA GLY A 151 -13.01 10.55 8.93
C GLY A 151 -12.43 9.92 7.66
N VAL A 152 -13.28 9.51 6.70
CA VAL A 152 -12.86 9.12 5.35
C VAL A 152 -13.09 10.27 4.37
N THR A 153 -12.42 10.25 3.22
CA THR A 153 -12.60 11.27 2.18
C THR A 153 -14.07 11.41 1.78
N ASP A 154 -14.65 12.61 1.93
CA ASP A 154 -16.04 12.91 1.61
C ASP A 154 -16.25 12.99 0.09
N VAL A 155 -17.00 12.03 -0.45
CA VAL A 155 -17.31 11.95 -1.89
C VAL A 155 -18.19 13.13 -2.34
N GLY A 156 -19.11 13.60 -1.50
CA GLY A 156 -19.97 14.76 -1.82
C GLY A 156 -19.19 16.08 -1.84
N ALA A 157 -18.24 16.23 -0.90
CA ALA A 157 -17.31 17.36 -0.92
C ALA A 157 -16.45 17.34 -2.18
N LEU A 158 -15.89 16.18 -2.55
CA LEU A 158 -15.15 16.01 -3.81
C LEU A 158 -16.01 16.45 -5.01
N GLU A 159 -17.24 15.94 -5.15
CA GLU A 159 -18.14 16.32 -6.27
C GLU A 159 -18.33 17.83 -6.37
N SER A 160 -18.42 18.52 -5.23
CA SER A 160 -18.57 19.98 -5.16
C SER A 160 -17.30 20.75 -5.53
N MET A 161 -16.12 20.11 -5.44
CA MET A 161 -14.82 20.72 -5.76
C MET A 161 -14.42 20.51 -7.22
N LEU A 162 -15.09 19.60 -7.95
CA LEU A 162 -14.75 19.29 -9.35
C LEU A 162 -15.15 20.45 -10.28
N ASP A 163 -14.21 20.85 -11.13
CA ASP A 163 -14.38 21.76 -12.25
C ASP A 163 -13.35 21.44 -13.36
N ASP A 164 -13.37 22.21 -14.44
CA ASP A 164 -12.48 22.01 -15.59
C ASP A 164 -11.00 22.29 -15.30
N ASN A 165 -10.67 22.92 -14.16
CA ASN A 165 -9.31 23.20 -13.75
C ASN A 165 -8.69 22.07 -12.90
N VAL A 166 -9.50 21.11 -12.46
CA VAL A 166 -8.99 19.96 -11.71
C VAL A 166 -8.27 19.00 -12.64
N ALA A 167 -6.94 18.98 -12.55
CA ALA A 167 -6.08 18.16 -13.40
C ALA A 167 -5.90 16.74 -12.86
N ALA A 168 -5.91 16.55 -11.54
CA ALA A 168 -5.76 15.25 -10.92
C ALA A 168 -6.46 15.15 -9.55
N VAL A 169 -6.88 13.94 -9.20
CA VAL A 169 -7.40 13.54 -7.87
C VAL A 169 -6.51 12.43 -7.34
N LEU A 170 -5.95 12.63 -6.15
CA LEU A 170 -4.97 11.76 -5.51
C LEU A 170 -5.58 11.17 -4.24
N ILE A 171 -5.70 9.83 -4.16
CA ILE A 171 -6.33 9.18 -3.01
C ILE A 171 -5.47 8.04 -2.49
N ASN A 172 -5.13 8.10 -1.21
CA ASN A 172 -4.57 6.96 -0.49
C ASN A 172 -5.70 6.01 -0.08
N HIS A 173 -5.74 4.81 -0.64
CA HIS A 173 -6.82 3.85 -0.37
C HIS A 173 -6.86 3.41 1.10
N CYS A 174 -5.71 3.01 1.65
CA CYS A 174 -5.54 2.69 3.06
C CYS A 174 -4.34 3.47 3.61
N PRO A 175 -4.54 4.56 4.35
CA PRO A 175 -3.44 5.33 4.90
C PRO A 175 -2.55 4.51 5.84
N SER A 176 -1.25 4.75 5.79
CA SER A 176 -0.27 3.97 6.56
C SER A 176 -0.25 4.29 8.06
N GLN A 177 -0.91 5.36 8.47
CA GLN A 177 -0.88 5.89 9.84
C GLN A 177 -2.23 5.83 10.54
N ASN A 178 -3.17 5.09 9.96
CA ASN A 178 -4.54 4.99 10.48
C ASN A 178 -5.20 3.74 9.87
N GLY A 179 -6.22 3.22 10.53
CA GLY A 179 -6.90 1.98 10.11
C GLY A 179 -8.00 2.18 9.06
N LEU A 180 -8.28 3.42 8.62
CA LEU A 180 -9.38 3.71 7.70
C LEU A 180 -9.18 3.11 6.30
N ILE A 181 -10.28 2.97 5.57
CA ILE A 181 -10.32 2.62 4.14
C ILE A 181 -11.09 3.73 3.43
N ASN A 182 -10.43 4.47 2.53
CA ASN A 182 -11.09 5.48 1.71
C ASN A 182 -11.96 4.83 0.63
N PRO A 183 -13.09 5.46 0.27
CA PRO A 183 -14.09 4.91 -0.64
C PRO A 183 -13.67 5.08 -2.12
N VAL A 184 -12.54 4.51 -2.54
CA VAL A 184 -11.92 4.76 -3.86
C VAL A 184 -12.84 4.44 -5.04
N ALA A 185 -13.68 3.39 -4.96
CA ALA A 185 -14.64 3.08 -6.02
C ALA A 185 -15.76 4.12 -6.10
N ALA A 186 -16.27 4.61 -4.97
CA ALA A 186 -17.27 5.67 -4.95
C ALA A 186 -16.72 7.00 -5.51
N ILE A 187 -15.44 7.30 -5.24
CA ILE A 187 -14.73 8.44 -5.81
C ILE A 187 -14.59 8.30 -7.33
N GLY A 188 -14.15 7.14 -7.83
CA GLY A 188 -14.09 6.87 -9.28
C GLY A 188 -15.44 7.03 -9.96
N HIS A 189 -16.51 6.52 -9.34
CA HIS A 189 -17.89 6.71 -9.85
C HIS A 189 -18.31 8.19 -9.82
N ALA A 190 -17.90 8.98 -8.80
CA ALA A 190 -18.20 10.41 -8.75
C ALA A 190 -17.51 11.17 -9.89
N LEU A 191 -16.25 10.88 -10.16
CA LEU A 191 -15.52 11.44 -11.30
C LEU A 191 -16.18 11.10 -12.64
N ALA A 192 -16.60 9.85 -12.82
CA ALA A 192 -17.29 9.42 -14.01
C ALA A 192 -18.66 10.11 -14.18
N ARG A 193 -19.47 10.26 -13.12
CA ARG A 193 -20.74 10.98 -13.15
C ARG A 193 -20.56 12.46 -13.50
N ALA A 194 -19.53 13.09 -12.94
CA ALA A 194 -19.18 14.48 -13.24
C ALA A 194 -18.58 14.67 -14.64
N GLN A 195 -18.34 13.58 -15.37
CA GLN A 195 -17.60 13.60 -16.64
C GLN A 195 -16.28 14.36 -16.53
N SER A 196 -15.60 14.22 -15.37
CA SER A 196 -14.35 14.90 -15.10
C SER A 196 -13.22 14.37 -15.98
N ASN A 197 -12.40 15.28 -16.50
CA ASN A 197 -11.17 14.95 -17.22
C ASN A 197 -9.96 14.77 -16.29
N ALA A 198 -10.14 15.00 -14.98
CA ALA A 198 -9.07 14.82 -13.98
C ALA A 198 -8.49 13.39 -14.05
N TRP A 199 -7.18 13.30 -13.90
CA TRP A 199 -6.50 12.01 -13.75
C TRP A 199 -6.73 11.46 -12.34
N TYR A 200 -7.14 10.20 -12.25
CA TYR A 200 -7.40 9.57 -10.96
C TYR A 200 -6.26 8.62 -10.57
N LEU A 201 -5.49 9.00 -9.54
CA LEU A 201 -4.37 8.24 -9.01
C LEU A 201 -4.71 7.68 -7.63
N VAL A 202 -4.53 6.38 -7.46
CA VAL A 202 -4.77 5.68 -6.19
C VAL A 202 -3.47 5.09 -5.65
N ASP A 203 -3.11 5.45 -4.42
CA ASP A 203 -2.08 4.74 -3.66
C ASP A 203 -2.70 3.53 -2.98
N ALA A 204 -2.45 2.34 -3.52
CA ALA A 204 -2.92 1.07 -3.00
C ALA A 204 -1.83 0.28 -2.26
N CYS A 205 -0.78 0.96 -1.80
CA CYS A 205 0.37 0.37 -1.10
C CYS A 205 0.01 -0.48 0.10
N GLN A 206 -1.05 -0.12 0.81
CA GLN A 206 -1.48 -0.82 2.01
C GLN A 206 -2.69 -1.73 1.74
N SER A 207 -3.51 -1.41 0.75
CA SER A 207 -4.73 -2.19 0.47
C SER A 207 -4.45 -3.50 -0.28
N VAL A 208 -3.60 -3.46 -1.32
CA VAL A 208 -3.27 -4.68 -2.08
C VAL A 208 -2.47 -5.65 -1.24
N GLY A 209 -2.96 -6.90 -1.19
CA GLY A 209 -2.40 -7.98 -0.38
C GLY A 209 -3.12 -8.18 0.96
N GLN A 210 -3.96 -7.23 1.41
CA GLN A 210 -4.86 -7.41 2.54
C GLN A 210 -6.36 -7.32 2.19
N LEU A 211 -6.70 -6.59 1.13
CA LEU A 211 -8.06 -6.42 0.64
C LEU A 211 -8.15 -6.89 -0.82
N PRO A 212 -9.29 -7.44 -1.26
CA PRO A 212 -9.59 -7.55 -2.68
C PRO A 212 -9.62 -6.15 -3.31
N VAL A 213 -8.90 -5.96 -4.41
CA VAL A 213 -8.86 -4.68 -5.15
C VAL A 213 -9.08 -4.96 -6.62
N ASP A 214 -10.23 -4.53 -7.14
CA ASP A 214 -10.55 -4.53 -8.55
C ASP A 214 -10.18 -3.16 -9.13
N ALA A 215 -9.10 -3.09 -9.89
CA ALA A 215 -8.59 -1.83 -10.45
C ALA A 215 -9.56 -1.21 -11.45
N VAL A 216 -10.36 -2.03 -12.14
CA VAL A 216 -11.37 -1.56 -13.11
C VAL A 216 -12.58 -0.98 -12.38
N ALA A 217 -13.09 -1.66 -11.35
CA ALA A 217 -14.20 -1.17 -10.54
C ALA A 217 -13.85 0.11 -9.75
N VAL A 218 -12.59 0.26 -9.32
CA VAL A 218 -12.09 1.51 -8.72
C VAL A 218 -12.15 2.68 -9.71
N GLY A 219 -12.00 2.42 -10.99
CA GLY A 219 -12.03 3.46 -12.04
C GLY A 219 -10.79 4.36 -12.02
N ALA A 220 -9.69 3.92 -11.42
CA ALA A 220 -8.44 4.68 -11.38
C ALA A 220 -7.75 4.68 -12.76
N ASP A 221 -7.07 5.78 -13.09
CA ASP A 221 -6.16 5.82 -14.24
C ASP A 221 -4.82 5.15 -13.89
N PHE A 222 -4.37 5.33 -12.65
CA PHE A 222 -3.19 4.67 -12.11
C PHE A 222 -3.45 4.18 -10.69
N LEU A 223 -2.91 2.99 -10.38
CA LEU A 223 -2.95 2.42 -9.05
C LEU A 223 -1.54 1.92 -8.71
N SER A 224 -0.90 2.48 -7.68
CA SER A 224 0.47 2.16 -7.31
C SER A 224 0.56 1.22 -6.11
N VAL A 225 1.47 0.24 -6.16
CA VAL A 225 1.64 -0.79 -5.12
C VAL A 225 3.11 -1.04 -4.84
N THR A 226 3.47 -1.30 -3.58
CA THR A 226 4.80 -1.79 -3.20
C THR A 226 4.76 -3.27 -2.78
N GLY A 227 5.74 -4.06 -3.24
CA GLY A 227 5.74 -5.51 -3.02
C GLY A 227 5.96 -5.94 -1.56
N ARG A 228 6.74 -5.17 -0.77
CA ARG A 228 7.23 -5.59 0.56
C ARG A 228 6.22 -5.56 1.71
N LYS A 229 5.04 -4.96 1.51
CA LYS A 229 4.03 -4.81 2.56
C LYS A 229 3.09 -6.05 2.56
N PHE A 230 1.78 -5.86 2.50
CA PHE A 230 0.81 -6.95 2.58
C PHE A 230 0.89 -7.97 1.42
N VAL A 231 1.51 -7.63 0.29
CA VAL A 231 1.83 -8.61 -0.77
C VAL A 231 2.93 -9.59 -0.33
N ARG A 232 3.77 -9.25 0.66
CA ARG A 232 4.87 -10.09 1.19
C ARG A 232 5.99 -10.38 0.17
N GLY A 233 6.12 -9.53 -0.85
CA GLY A 233 7.17 -9.60 -1.85
C GLY A 233 8.50 -8.98 -1.37
N PRO A 234 9.54 -9.04 -2.20
CA PRO A 234 10.85 -8.49 -1.86
C PRO A 234 10.85 -6.96 -1.77
N ARG A 235 11.78 -6.41 -0.98
CA ARG A 235 12.13 -4.99 -1.06
C ARG A 235 12.71 -4.66 -2.44
N GLY A 236 12.52 -3.41 -2.88
CA GLY A 236 12.96 -2.97 -4.20
C GLY A 236 12.05 -3.47 -5.33
N THR A 237 10.81 -3.84 -5.01
CA THR A 237 9.77 -4.18 -5.98
C THR A 237 8.50 -3.39 -5.74
N GLY A 238 7.84 -3.06 -6.83
CA GLY A 238 6.53 -2.45 -6.89
C GLY A 238 5.91 -2.72 -8.25
N PHE A 239 4.70 -2.28 -8.42
CA PHE A 239 4.00 -2.32 -9.70
C PHE A 239 2.93 -1.25 -9.77
N MET A 240 2.46 -1.00 -10.98
CA MET A 240 1.44 -0.01 -11.27
C MET A 240 0.42 -0.62 -12.24
N TYR A 241 -0.86 -0.43 -11.94
CA TYR A 241 -1.91 -0.56 -12.95
C TYR A 241 -1.98 0.74 -13.76
N CYS A 242 -2.18 0.62 -15.06
CA CYS A 242 -2.44 1.72 -15.99
C CYS A 242 -3.76 1.46 -16.71
N SER A 243 -4.69 2.41 -16.66
CA SER A 243 -5.97 2.30 -17.38
C SER A 243 -5.78 2.31 -18.90
N PRO A 244 -6.75 1.79 -19.69
CA PRO A 244 -6.73 1.95 -21.14
C PRO A 244 -6.66 3.43 -21.58
N ARG A 245 -7.30 4.35 -20.82
CA ARG A 245 -7.20 5.79 -21.07
C ARG A 245 -5.76 6.28 -20.91
N ALA A 246 -5.11 5.94 -19.78
CA ALA A 246 -3.72 6.32 -19.55
C ALA A 246 -2.77 5.80 -20.63
N LEU A 247 -2.99 4.55 -21.09
CA LEU A 247 -2.20 3.96 -22.17
C LEU A 247 -2.47 4.59 -23.55
N SER A 248 -3.62 5.19 -23.78
CA SER A 248 -3.93 5.84 -25.04
C SER A 248 -3.48 7.30 -25.11
N GLU A 249 -3.47 8.01 -23.98
CA GLU A 249 -3.28 9.46 -23.92
C GLU A 249 -1.92 9.90 -23.37
N LEU A 250 -1.21 9.02 -22.63
CA LEU A 250 0.02 9.40 -21.94
C LEU A 250 1.25 8.63 -22.43
N GLU A 251 2.35 9.34 -22.49
CA GLU A 251 3.69 8.76 -22.63
C GLU A 251 4.50 8.98 -21.34
N PRO A 252 5.28 7.98 -20.87
CA PRO A 252 6.18 8.17 -19.75
C PRO A 252 7.29 9.20 -20.09
N PHE A 253 7.67 9.99 -19.09
CA PHE A 253 8.83 10.86 -19.20
C PHE A 253 9.78 10.63 -18.01
N PRO A 254 11.06 10.41 -18.28
CA PRO A 254 11.69 10.17 -19.59
C PRO A 254 11.27 8.82 -20.19
N ALA A 255 11.26 8.76 -21.53
CA ALA A 255 11.11 7.50 -22.25
C ALA A 255 12.34 6.60 -22.02
N ASP A 256 12.13 5.28 -21.94
CA ASP A 256 13.19 4.29 -21.75
C ASP A 256 13.21 3.29 -22.92
N LEU A 257 14.38 2.70 -23.17
CA LEU A 257 14.58 1.70 -24.22
C LEU A 257 13.64 0.49 -24.07
N HIS A 258 13.24 0.14 -22.86
CA HIS A 258 12.28 -0.95 -22.62
C HIS A 258 10.88 -0.62 -23.15
N GLY A 259 10.49 0.64 -23.04
CA GLY A 259 9.18 1.15 -23.46
C GLY A 259 9.08 1.58 -24.91
N THR A 260 10.20 1.63 -25.65
CA THR A 260 10.26 2.24 -26.98
C THR A 260 11.01 1.39 -28.00
N THR A 261 10.65 1.57 -29.27
CA THR A 261 11.49 1.18 -30.41
C THR A 261 12.06 2.44 -31.04
N TRP A 262 13.36 2.66 -30.91
CA TRP A 262 14.07 3.82 -31.46
C TRP A 262 14.53 3.57 -32.90
N THR A 263 14.38 4.59 -33.74
CA THR A 263 14.87 4.63 -35.13
C THR A 263 15.62 5.95 -35.37
N PRO A 264 16.40 6.10 -36.45
CA PRO A 264 17.05 7.37 -36.76
C PRO A 264 16.10 8.57 -36.90
N ASP A 265 14.85 8.32 -37.26
CA ASP A 265 13.83 9.35 -37.53
C ASP A 265 12.92 9.62 -36.31
N GLY A 266 13.11 8.89 -35.18
CA GLY A 266 12.28 9.04 -33.99
C GLY A 266 12.09 7.74 -33.22
N TYR A 267 11.00 7.63 -32.47
CA TYR A 267 10.67 6.42 -31.72
C TYR A 267 9.16 6.10 -31.80
N THR A 268 8.84 4.85 -31.54
CA THR A 268 7.47 4.39 -31.30
C THR A 268 7.37 3.81 -29.91
N MET A 269 6.27 4.15 -29.22
CA MET A 269 5.98 3.67 -27.87
C MET A 269 5.30 2.29 -27.90
N ARG A 270 5.57 1.41 -26.94
CA ARG A 270 4.79 0.19 -26.72
C ARG A 270 3.33 0.56 -26.43
N SER A 271 2.41 -0.33 -26.81
CA SER A 271 0.97 -0.16 -26.57
C SER A 271 0.52 -0.57 -25.17
N ASP A 272 1.33 -1.36 -24.43
CA ASP A 272 1.04 -1.90 -23.10
C ASP A 272 1.71 -1.07 -21.98
N ALA A 273 1.36 -1.39 -20.72
CA ALA A 273 1.87 -0.67 -19.55
C ALA A 273 3.40 -0.82 -19.35
N GLN A 274 4.04 -1.80 -19.99
CA GLN A 274 5.49 -1.94 -19.93
C GLN A 274 6.23 -0.71 -20.48
N ARG A 275 5.53 0.20 -21.20
CA ARG A 275 6.10 1.52 -21.58
C ARG A 275 6.58 2.35 -20.38
N PHE A 276 5.98 2.13 -19.20
CA PHE A 276 6.34 2.79 -17.94
C PHE A 276 7.47 2.09 -17.18
N GLU A 277 8.01 0.98 -17.68
CA GLU A 277 9.10 0.26 -17.02
C GLU A 277 10.47 0.75 -17.46
N ALA A 278 11.48 0.61 -16.57
CA ALA A 278 12.88 0.77 -16.93
C ALA A 278 13.45 -0.53 -17.50
N TRP A 279 14.45 -0.40 -18.38
CA TRP A 279 15.20 -1.54 -18.89
C TRP A 279 15.86 -2.33 -17.76
N GLU A 280 16.62 -1.62 -16.91
CA GLU A 280 17.37 -2.25 -15.82
C GLU A 280 16.44 -2.57 -14.65
N LYS A 281 16.43 -3.83 -14.25
CA LYS A 281 15.71 -4.30 -13.07
C LYS A 281 16.31 -5.60 -12.51
N SER A 282 16.10 -5.86 -11.21
CA SER A 282 16.48 -7.12 -10.58
C SER A 282 15.49 -8.23 -10.97
N TYR A 283 15.85 -9.11 -11.90
CA TYR A 283 14.97 -10.21 -12.30
C TYR A 283 14.73 -11.21 -11.16
N ALA A 284 15.71 -11.41 -10.28
CA ALA A 284 15.52 -12.22 -9.07
C ALA A 284 14.41 -11.64 -8.20
N ALA A 285 14.39 -10.32 -8.00
CA ALA A 285 13.36 -9.64 -7.21
C ALA A 285 11.98 -9.66 -7.91
N VAL A 286 11.95 -9.48 -9.23
CA VAL A 286 10.71 -9.59 -10.04
C VAL A 286 10.10 -10.99 -9.91
N LEU A 287 10.90 -12.05 -10.05
CA LEU A 287 10.43 -13.43 -9.88
C LEU A 287 9.97 -13.70 -8.43
N GLY A 288 10.66 -13.13 -7.44
CA GLY A 288 10.24 -13.18 -6.05
C GLY A 288 8.90 -12.47 -5.81
N LEU A 289 8.68 -11.32 -6.45
CA LEU A 289 7.38 -10.63 -6.42
C LEU A 289 6.27 -11.51 -7.03
N GLY A 290 6.53 -12.12 -8.19
CA GLY A 290 5.59 -13.07 -8.81
C GLY A 290 5.23 -14.22 -7.87
N ALA A 291 6.24 -14.83 -7.22
CA ALA A 291 6.01 -15.90 -6.25
C ALA A 291 5.17 -15.44 -5.05
N ALA A 292 5.32 -14.20 -4.59
CA ALA A 292 4.51 -13.63 -3.52
C ALA A 292 3.05 -13.42 -3.96
N VAL A 293 2.84 -12.91 -5.17
CA VAL A 293 1.50 -12.71 -5.75
C VAL A 293 0.81 -14.06 -5.95
N ASP A 294 1.49 -15.04 -6.54
CA ASP A 294 0.96 -16.40 -6.73
C ASP A 294 0.60 -17.06 -5.38
N TYR A 295 1.42 -16.85 -4.34
CA TYR A 295 1.13 -17.33 -2.99
C TYR A 295 -0.16 -16.71 -2.44
N ALA A 296 -0.35 -15.39 -2.59
CA ALA A 296 -1.56 -14.69 -2.16
C ALA A 296 -2.81 -15.16 -2.94
N LEU A 297 -2.69 -15.30 -4.27
CA LEU A 297 -3.79 -15.81 -5.12
C LEU A 297 -4.18 -17.25 -4.75
N ASN A 298 -3.23 -18.11 -4.44
CA ASN A 298 -3.49 -19.49 -4.01
C ASN A 298 -4.20 -19.56 -2.65
N LEU A 299 -3.95 -18.61 -1.74
CA LEU A 299 -4.68 -18.49 -0.48
C LEU A 299 -6.10 -17.94 -0.68
N GLY A 300 -6.27 -17.10 -1.71
CA GLY A 300 -7.50 -16.35 -1.98
C GLY A 300 -7.59 -15.04 -1.21
N MET A 301 -7.83 -13.94 -1.94
CA MET A 301 -7.85 -12.60 -1.33
C MET A 301 -8.98 -12.42 -0.31
N ASP A 302 -10.14 -13.05 -0.51
CA ASP A 302 -11.26 -13.02 0.46
C ASP A 302 -10.86 -13.71 1.78
N ALA A 303 -10.19 -14.85 1.72
CA ALA A 303 -9.71 -15.56 2.90
C ALA A 303 -8.63 -14.75 3.64
N ILE A 304 -7.71 -14.13 2.91
CA ILE A 304 -6.69 -13.23 3.48
C ILE A 304 -7.36 -12.04 4.17
N SER A 305 -8.30 -11.38 3.50
CA SER A 305 -9.02 -10.21 4.03
C SER A 305 -9.79 -10.58 5.30
N THR A 306 -10.57 -11.66 5.25
CA THR A 306 -11.34 -12.16 6.41
C THR A 306 -10.44 -12.45 7.62
N ARG A 307 -9.27 -13.07 7.38
CA ARG A 307 -8.31 -13.36 8.46
C ARG A 307 -7.71 -12.10 9.06
N ILE A 308 -7.29 -11.15 8.22
CA ILE A 308 -6.69 -9.89 8.68
C ILE A 308 -7.73 -9.05 9.43
N GLU A 309 -8.97 -8.98 8.94
CA GLU A 309 -10.08 -8.30 9.62
C GLU A 309 -10.35 -8.91 11.01
N PHE A 310 -10.41 -10.24 11.10
CA PHE A 310 -10.55 -10.94 12.37
C PHE A 310 -9.45 -10.57 13.36
N LEU A 311 -8.18 -10.67 12.96
CA LEU A 311 -7.04 -10.37 13.82
C LEU A 311 -7.01 -8.89 14.23
N SER A 312 -7.18 -7.98 13.28
CA SER A 312 -7.15 -6.55 13.58
C SER A 312 -8.35 -6.09 14.41
N GLY A 313 -9.52 -6.69 14.20
CA GLY A 313 -10.70 -6.46 15.02
C GLY A 313 -10.50 -6.92 16.47
N ALA A 314 -9.97 -8.14 16.67
CA ALA A 314 -9.62 -8.66 17.99
C ALA A 314 -8.60 -7.75 18.70
N LEU A 315 -7.56 -7.31 17.99
CA LEU A 315 -6.56 -6.40 18.55
C LEU A 315 -7.16 -5.06 18.98
N ARG A 316 -8.03 -4.45 18.16
CA ARG A 316 -8.73 -3.19 18.51
C ARG A 316 -9.56 -3.36 19.77
N SER A 317 -10.33 -4.46 19.87
CA SER A 317 -11.15 -4.76 21.04
C SER A 317 -10.32 -4.93 22.31
N MET A 318 -9.22 -5.69 22.23
CA MET A 318 -8.33 -5.88 23.38
C MET A 318 -7.64 -4.58 23.82
N LEU A 319 -7.18 -3.74 22.87
CA LEU A 319 -6.55 -2.46 23.17
C LEU A 319 -7.52 -1.47 23.81
N ALA A 320 -8.79 -1.46 23.40
CA ALA A 320 -9.82 -0.60 23.96
C ALA A 320 -10.14 -0.91 25.43
N GLU A 321 -9.85 -2.14 25.92
CA GLU A 321 -9.99 -2.53 27.33
C GLU A 321 -8.80 -2.10 28.21
N VAL A 322 -7.68 -1.66 27.61
CA VAL A 322 -6.50 -1.20 28.38
C VAL A 322 -6.75 0.24 28.87
N PRO A 323 -6.72 0.50 30.19
CA PRO A 323 -6.93 1.83 30.74
C PRO A 323 -5.95 2.86 30.15
N GLY A 324 -6.47 4.02 29.75
CA GLY A 324 -5.69 5.13 29.17
C GLY A 324 -5.28 4.93 27.70
N VAL A 325 -5.56 3.78 27.09
CA VAL A 325 -5.34 3.56 25.66
C VAL A 325 -6.50 4.11 24.85
N ALA A 326 -6.21 4.87 23.81
CA ALA A 326 -7.15 5.32 22.80
C ALA A 326 -6.79 4.71 21.44
N VAL A 327 -7.69 3.90 20.88
CA VAL A 327 -7.59 3.43 19.49
C VAL A 327 -7.97 4.58 18.56
N LEU A 328 -7.09 4.88 17.58
CA LEU A 328 -7.19 6.08 16.74
C LEU A 328 -7.79 5.82 15.35
N ASP A 329 -8.09 4.56 15.04
CA ASP A 329 -8.56 4.14 13.72
C ASP A 329 -9.95 4.70 13.41
N ARG A 330 -10.06 5.41 12.29
CA ARG A 330 -11.28 6.03 11.79
C ARG A 330 -11.93 5.24 10.68
N GLY A 331 -13.04 5.75 10.16
CA GLY A 331 -13.84 5.10 9.13
C GLY A 331 -14.79 4.03 9.70
N VAL A 332 -15.76 3.60 8.89
CA VAL A 332 -16.65 2.48 9.22
C VAL A 332 -15.92 1.16 8.96
N ASP A 333 -15.44 1.00 7.75
CA ASP A 333 -14.61 -0.14 7.35
C ASP A 333 -13.16 0.11 7.77
N LYS A 334 -12.50 -0.94 8.23
CA LYS A 334 -11.15 -0.83 8.78
C LYS A 334 -10.19 -1.83 8.17
N SER A 335 -8.99 -1.33 7.86
CA SER A 335 -7.88 -2.15 7.37
C SER A 335 -7.20 -2.96 8.49
N GLY A 336 -6.25 -3.79 8.12
CA GLY A 336 -5.40 -4.54 9.04
C GLY A 336 -4.37 -3.70 9.81
N ILE A 337 -4.40 -2.38 9.64
CA ILE A 337 -3.55 -1.44 10.40
C ILE A 337 -4.32 -0.99 11.63
N VAL A 338 -3.73 -1.18 12.80
CA VAL A 338 -4.29 -0.74 14.08
C VAL A 338 -3.38 0.29 14.68
N THR A 339 -3.95 1.46 15.02
CA THR A 339 -3.20 2.56 15.61
C THR A 339 -3.80 3.00 16.93
N PHE A 340 -2.92 3.33 17.87
CA PHE A 340 -3.35 3.77 19.18
C PHE A 340 -2.28 4.66 19.83
N ASN A 341 -2.68 5.39 20.86
CA ASN A 341 -1.78 6.02 21.83
C ASN A 341 -2.31 5.85 23.26
N HIS A 342 -1.55 6.36 24.22
CA HIS A 342 -1.90 6.30 25.62
C HIS A 342 -1.81 7.70 26.22
N GLU A 343 -2.71 8.02 27.15
CA GLU A 343 -2.86 9.36 27.73
C GLU A 343 -1.62 9.89 28.47
N SER A 344 -0.76 9.00 29.00
CA SER A 344 0.38 9.36 29.83
C SER A 344 1.71 8.67 29.46
N VAL A 345 1.73 7.82 28.44
CA VAL A 345 2.96 7.12 27.99
C VAL A 345 3.17 7.37 26.51
N GLU A 346 4.35 7.88 26.17
CA GLU A 346 4.69 8.20 24.78
C GLU A 346 4.74 6.94 23.90
N ALA A 347 4.28 7.08 22.64
CA ALA A 347 4.28 5.98 21.66
C ALA A 347 5.66 5.32 21.50
N ALA A 348 6.72 6.11 21.52
CA ALA A 348 8.10 5.62 21.41
C ALA A 348 8.50 4.71 22.59
N GLU A 349 8.01 4.97 23.80
CA GLU A 349 8.30 4.14 24.96
C GLU A 349 7.54 2.80 24.90
N ILE A 350 6.29 2.83 24.46
CA ILE A 350 5.50 1.60 24.26
C ILE A 350 6.17 0.72 23.17
N VAL A 351 6.55 1.32 22.04
CA VAL A 351 7.25 0.61 20.96
C VAL A 351 8.59 0.05 21.43
N ALA A 352 9.34 0.78 22.26
CA ALA A 352 10.58 0.28 22.83
C ALA A 352 10.36 -0.94 23.75
N ALA A 353 9.32 -0.92 24.60
CA ALA A 353 8.96 -2.06 25.46
C ALA A 353 8.58 -3.30 24.61
N LEU A 354 7.75 -3.12 23.58
CA LEU A 354 7.37 -4.20 22.66
C LEU A 354 8.59 -4.79 21.93
N LYS A 355 9.47 -3.93 21.41
CA LYS A 355 10.71 -4.39 20.75
C LYS A 355 11.64 -5.16 21.69
N ASN A 356 11.78 -4.72 22.95
CA ASN A 356 12.57 -5.43 23.96
C ASN A 356 12.00 -6.81 24.28
N ALA A 357 10.70 -7.01 24.08
CA ALA A 357 10.04 -8.30 24.22
C ALA A 357 10.01 -9.14 22.91
N GLY A 358 10.73 -8.74 21.86
CA GLY A 358 10.82 -9.45 20.60
C GLY A 358 9.61 -9.23 19.67
N ILE A 359 8.83 -8.15 19.89
CA ILE A 359 7.65 -7.82 19.09
C ILE A 359 7.96 -6.64 18.16
N ASN A 360 7.89 -6.88 16.86
CA ASN A 360 8.11 -5.86 15.85
C ASN A 360 6.84 -5.04 15.61
N VAL A 361 6.88 -3.77 15.97
CA VAL A 361 5.85 -2.74 15.71
C VAL A 361 6.54 -1.44 15.28
N SER A 362 5.79 -0.36 14.99
CA SER A 362 6.41 0.92 14.64
C SER A 362 5.74 2.11 15.33
N VAL A 363 6.49 3.19 15.47
CA VAL A 363 5.96 4.52 15.79
C VAL A 363 5.50 5.15 14.47
N GLY A 364 4.32 5.76 14.48
CA GLY A 364 3.85 6.66 13.43
C GLY A 364 4.09 8.11 13.84
N THR A 365 4.53 8.93 12.89
CA THR A 365 4.85 10.34 13.08
C THR A 365 4.28 11.20 11.96
N PRO A 366 4.08 12.52 12.18
CA PRO A 366 3.43 13.42 11.21
C PRO A 366 4.13 13.48 9.84
N GLU A 367 5.43 13.22 9.76
CA GLU A 367 6.22 13.32 8.53
C GLU A 367 5.71 12.44 7.38
N TYR A 368 4.90 11.40 7.69
CA TYR A 368 4.32 10.53 6.67
C TYR A 368 2.96 11.02 6.13
N SER A 369 2.22 11.84 6.92
CA SER A 369 0.89 12.36 6.56
C SER A 369 0.56 13.59 7.41
N GLN A 370 1.22 14.70 7.14
CA GLN A 370 1.16 15.93 7.95
C GLN A 370 -0.26 16.46 8.16
N VAL A 371 -1.06 16.48 7.07
CA VAL A 371 -2.41 17.07 7.11
C VAL A 371 -3.32 16.29 8.05
N ASP A 372 -3.30 14.97 7.94
CA ASP A 372 -4.09 14.07 8.79
C ASP A 372 -3.72 14.21 10.28
N TYR A 373 -2.44 14.20 10.60
CA TYR A 373 -1.97 14.33 11.98
C TYR A 373 -2.33 15.68 12.61
N ILE A 374 -2.19 16.78 11.84
CA ILE A 374 -2.53 18.13 12.31
C ILE A 374 -4.05 18.26 12.52
N ALA A 375 -4.85 17.80 11.56
CA ALA A 375 -6.31 17.86 11.65
C ALA A 375 -6.87 17.14 12.88
N HIS A 376 -6.20 16.06 13.33
CA HIS A 376 -6.65 15.24 14.45
C HIS A 376 -5.86 15.46 15.75
N GLY A 377 -4.92 16.42 15.77
CA GLY A 377 -4.13 16.76 16.97
C GLY A 377 -3.24 15.61 17.46
N VAL A 378 -2.81 14.69 16.58
CA VAL A 378 -1.96 13.56 16.90
C VAL A 378 -0.50 13.94 16.66
N SER A 379 0.35 13.77 17.67
CA SER A 379 1.80 14.05 17.57
C SER A 379 2.61 12.79 17.23
N SER A 380 2.18 11.64 17.76
CA SER A 380 2.75 10.31 17.47
C SER A 380 1.75 9.23 17.83
N LEU A 381 1.95 8.02 17.31
CA LEU A 381 1.11 6.87 17.62
C LEU A 381 1.91 5.56 17.56
N VAL A 382 1.38 4.54 18.22
CA VAL A 382 1.84 3.15 18.01
C VAL A 382 1.05 2.55 16.86
N ARG A 383 1.76 1.92 15.91
CA ARG A 383 1.13 1.21 14.79
C ARG A 383 1.47 -0.27 14.88
N VAL A 384 0.42 -1.08 14.90
CA VAL A 384 0.46 -2.55 14.87
C VAL A 384 -0.26 -3.01 13.62
N SER A 385 0.27 -4.00 12.92
CA SER A 385 -0.33 -4.52 11.70
C SER A 385 -0.10 -6.03 11.59
N PRO A 386 -1.07 -6.85 12.04
CA PRO A 386 -1.03 -8.29 11.87
C PRO A 386 -1.18 -8.71 10.41
N HIS A 387 -0.79 -9.95 10.11
CA HIS A 387 -1.00 -10.60 8.82
C HIS A 387 -1.53 -12.03 9.05
N VAL A 388 -1.89 -12.74 7.98
CA VAL A 388 -2.53 -14.07 8.03
C VAL A 388 -1.83 -15.10 8.90
N PHE A 389 -0.51 -15.00 9.06
CA PHE A 389 0.31 -15.94 9.85
C PHE A 389 0.35 -15.61 11.36
N ASN A 390 -0.14 -14.44 11.76
CA ASN A 390 -0.19 -14.10 13.19
C ASN A 390 -1.31 -14.87 13.90
N THR A 391 -1.15 -15.05 15.22
CA THR A 391 -2.12 -15.74 16.06
C THR A 391 -2.73 -14.78 17.08
N VAL A 392 -3.87 -15.17 17.67
CA VAL A 392 -4.54 -14.38 18.71
C VAL A 392 -3.65 -14.28 19.95
N GLU A 393 -2.93 -15.36 20.30
CA GLU A 393 -2.01 -15.39 21.44
C GLU A 393 -0.85 -14.39 21.26
N GLU A 394 -0.40 -14.15 20.02
CA GLU A 394 0.58 -13.09 19.72
C GLU A 394 -0.01 -11.70 19.98
N LEU A 395 -1.28 -11.48 19.65
CA LEU A 395 -1.96 -10.22 19.92
C LEU A 395 -2.21 -10.01 21.42
N GLU A 396 -2.66 -11.05 22.13
CA GLU A 396 -2.82 -11.02 23.58
C GLU A 396 -1.48 -10.65 24.27
N ARG A 397 -0.39 -11.30 23.85
CA ARG A 397 0.94 -10.97 24.38
C ARG A 397 1.38 -9.54 24.10
N CYS A 398 1.06 -9.01 22.93
CA CYS A 398 1.31 -7.60 22.59
C CYS A 398 0.54 -6.68 23.56
N VAL A 399 -0.73 -6.92 23.76
CA VAL A 399 -1.61 -6.11 24.63
C VAL A 399 -1.21 -6.22 26.11
N GLU A 400 -0.81 -7.40 26.60
CA GLU A 400 -0.27 -7.56 27.96
C GLU A 400 0.91 -6.62 28.20
N ILE A 401 1.89 -6.57 27.27
CA ILE A 401 3.06 -5.69 27.41
C ILE A 401 2.67 -4.22 27.38
N VAL A 402 1.70 -3.84 26.55
CA VAL A 402 1.15 -2.48 26.56
C VAL A 402 0.54 -2.17 27.91
N SER A 403 -0.30 -3.05 28.46
CA SER A 403 -0.95 -2.91 29.76
C SER A 403 0.06 -2.80 30.91
N ASP A 404 1.07 -3.68 30.95
CA ASP A 404 2.12 -3.67 31.98
C ASP A 404 2.93 -2.37 31.95
N ARG A 405 3.27 -1.89 30.74
CA ARG A 405 4.04 -0.64 30.58
C ARG A 405 3.23 0.58 31.01
N THR A 406 1.94 0.61 30.70
CA THR A 406 1.05 1.73 31.01
C THR A 406 0.56 1.68 32.46
N GLY A 407 0.24 0.51 33.01
CA GLY A 407 -0.16 0.34 34.41
C GLY A 407 0.92 0.71 35.42
N SER A 408 2.21 0.52 35.07
CA SER A 408 3.34 0.91 35.90
C SER A 408 3.49 2.45 36.01
N ALA A 409 3.02 3.19 35.04
CA ALA A 409 3.07 4.67 35.03
C ALA A 409 2.01 5.29 35.94
N THR A 410 0.82 4.69 36.04
CA THR A 410 -0.27 5.16 36.93
C THR A 410 -0.01 4.92 38.41
N ALA A 411 0.91 4.02 38.79
CA ALA A 411 1.26 3.73 40.18
C ALA A 411 2.31 4.68 40.79
N GLN A 412 2.82 5.65 40.04
CA GLN A 412 3.87 6.60 40.48
C GLN A 412 3.36 8.00 40.84
N TYR A 413 2.03 8.22 40.91
CA TYR A 413 1.42 9.52 41.29
C TYR A 413 0.58 9.41 42.57
#